data_4a455d0aff806950205c8afa10f24995
#
_entry.id   4a455d0aff806950205c8afa10f24995
#
_cell.length_a   1.000
_cell.length_b   1.000
_cell.length_c   1.000
_cell.angle_alpha   90.00
_cell.angle_beta   90.00
_cell.angle_gamma   90.00
#
_symmetry.space_group_name_H-M   'P 1'
#
loop_
_entity.id
_entity.type
_entity.pdbx_description
1 polymer ?
#
loop_
_entity_poly.entity_id
_entity_poly.type
_entity_poly.pdbx_seq_one_letter_code
_entity_poly.pdbx_strand_id
1 'polypeptide(L)'
;MDIILVDGLSTFGNGVEATVLNETGGREVLINDKLSAHQAYILALYRHRPELINRMKAIADYYSNKHASAVGSIGDHVMILNTGSIKNVRIGDYCHICGTCRLTNGSVNSNVTAPVHIGHGVICDDFIISSGSEVD
;
A
#
# COMPACT_ATOMS: atom_id res chain seq x y z
N MET A 1 10.45 8.09 17.57
CA MET A 1 9.57 7.02 17.08
C MET A 1 9.28 6.08 18.23
N ASP A 2 8.03 5.84 18.51
CA ASP A 2 7.68 5.06 19.69
C ASP A 2 7.62 3.57 19.40
N ILE A 3 6.98 3.17 18.29
CA ILE A 3 6.79 1.74 17.99
C ILE A 3 6.67 1.51 16.48
N ILE A 4 7.40 0.52 15.98
CA ILE A 4 7.13 -0.16 14.71
C ILE A 4 6.67 -1.56 15.07
N LEU A 5 5.44 -1.92 14.72
CA LEU A 5 4.93 -3.24 15.05
C LEU A 5 4.00 -3.80 13.95
N VAL A 6 3.87 -5.10 13.94
CA VAL A 6 2.83 -5.82 13.21
C VAL A 6 1.90 -6.46 14.23
N ASP A 7 0.62 -6.23 14.05
CA ASP A 7 -0.42 -6.77 14.90
C ASP A 7 -1.25 -7.79 14.10
N GLY A 8 -1.04 -9.05 14.40
CA GLY A 8 -1.65 -10.15 13.67
C GLY A 8 -1.11 -10.32 12.25
N LEU A 9 -1.92 -10.89 11.38
CA LEU A 9 -1.60 -11.10 9.97
C LEU A 9 -1.99 -9.85 9.16
N SER A 10 -1.04 -9.28 8.44
CA SER A 10 -1.27 -8.09 7.61
C SER A 10 -0.95 -8.36 6.14
N THR A 11 -1.72 -7.79 5.24
CA THR A 11 -1.45 -7.78 3.80
C THR A 11 -0.67 -6.54 3.35
N PHE A 12 -0.33 -5.66 4.30
CA PHE A 12 0.41 -4.42 4.07
C PHE A 12 -0.21 -3.53 2.97
N GLY A 13 -1.53 -3.34 3.06
CA GLY A 13 -2.30 -2.55 2.11
C GLY A 13 -2.70 -3.28 0.82
N ASN A 14 -2.14 -4.46 0.54
CA ASN A 14 -2.55 -5.24 -0.64
C ASN A 14 -3.93 -5.86 -0.43
N GLY A 15 -4.78 -5.78 -1.45
CA GLY A 15 -6.14 -6.33 -1.42
C GLY A 15 -7.17 -5.43 -0.73
N VAL A 16 -6.79 -4.25 -0.31
CA VAL A 16 -7.74 -3.25 0.19
C VAL A 16 -8.58 -2.74 -0.98
N GLU A 17 -9.88 -2.63 -0.73
CA GLU A 17 -10.83 -2.15 -1.73
C GLU A 17 -10.88 -0.62 -1.74
N ALA A 18 -10.48 -0.03 -2.87
CA ALA A 18 -10.59 1.41 -3.09
C ALA A 18 -11.99 1.76 -3.62
N THR A 19 -12.74 2.49 -2.80
CA THR A 19 -14.11 2.93 -3.11
C THR A 19 -14.21 4.44 -3.32
N VAL A 20 -13.09 5.12 -3.24
CA VAL A 20 -13.01 6.59 -3.40
C VAL A 20 -13.48 6.99 -4.79
N LEU A 21 -14.28 8.04 -4.89
CA LEU A 21 -14.90 8.55 -6.13
C LEU A 21 -15.89 7.57 -6.78
N ASN A 22 -16.41 6.63 -6.02
CA ASN A 22 -17.40 5.64 -6.47
C ASN A 22 -18.72 5.81 -5.69
N GLU A 23 -19.37 6.94 -5.89
CA GLU A 23 -20.56 7.36 -5.11
C GLU A 23 -21.73 6.40 -5.25
N THR A 24 -21.88 5.77 -6.41
CA THR A 24 -22.99 4.84 -6.69
C THR A 24 -22.63 3.37 -6.44
N GLY A 25 -21.38 3.07 -6.10
CA GLY A 25 -20.88 1.70 -5.96
C GLY A 25 -20.69 0.96 -7.30
N GLY A 26 -20.13 -0.25 -7.22
CA GLY A 26 -19.98 -1.16 -8.36
C GLY A 26 -18.74 -0.95 -9.22
N ARG A 27 -17.83 -0.06 -8.81
CA ARG A 27 -16.55 0.20 -9.51
C ARG A 27 -15.35 0.11 -8.58
N GLU A 28 -15.48 -0.65 -7.52
CA GLU A 28 -14.43 -0.84 -6.54
C GLU A 28 -13.22 -1.55 -7.15
N VAL A 29 -12.02 -1.11 -6.79
CA VAL A 29 -10.76 -1.66 -7.27
C VAL A 29 -9.95 -2.16 -6.09
N LEU A 30 -9.49 -3.40 -6.15
CA LEU A 30 -8.56 -3.94 -5.17
C LEU A 30 -7.15 -3.42 -5.46
N ILE A 31 -6.60 -2.65 -4.54
CA ILE A 31 -5.24 -2.13 -4.69
C ILE A 31 -4.21 -3.21 -4.38
N ASN A 32 -3.10 -3.18 -5.08
CA ASN A 32 -1.92 -4.01 -4.79
C ASN A 32 -0.66 -3.40 -5.43
N ASP A 33 0.51 -3.85 -5.00
CA ASP A 33 1.82 -3.35 -5.47
C ASP A 33 2.02 -3.44 -6.98
N LYS A 34 1.30 -4.31 -7.66
CA LYS A 34 1.42 -4.59 -9.09
C LYS A 34 0.27 -4.02 -9.91
N LEU A 35 -0.65 -3.31 -9.27
CA LEU A 35 -1.78 -2.73 -9.97
C LEU A 35 -1.31 -1.68 -10.97
N SER A 36 -1.60 -1.91 -12.25
CA SER A 36 -1.38 -0.93 -13.32
C SER A 36 -2.63 -0.11 -13.59
N ALA A 37 -2.45 1.05 -14.22
CA ALA A 37 -3.58 1.87 -14.67
C ALA A 37 -4.51 1.10 -15.62
N HIS A 38 -3.98 0.24 -16.47
CA HIS A 38 -4.78 -0.61 -17.37
C HIS A 38 -5.65 -1.61 -16.61
N GLN A 39 -5.09 -2.26 -15.59
CA GLN A 39 -5.83 -3.19 -14.75
C GLN A 39 -6.93 -2.47 -13.95
N ALA A 40 -6.62 -1.32 -13.38
CA ALA A 40 -7.60 -0.49 -12.68
C ALA A 40 -8.74 -0.05 -13.61
N TYR A 41 -8.43 0.37 -14.83
CA TYR A 41 -9.39 0.72 -15.86
C TYR A 41 -10.35 -0.45 -16.18
N ILE A 42 -9.80 -1.65 -16.39
CA ILE A 42 -10.62 -2.84 -16.68
C ILE A 42 -11.51 -3.16 -15.49
N LEU A 43 -10.97 -3.16 -14.26
CA LEU A 43 -11.74 -3.43 -13.05
C LEU A 43 -12.88 -2.42 -12.85
N ALA A 44 -12.66 -1.16 -13.16
CA ALA A 44 -13.65 -0.11 -12.96
C ALA A 44 -14.73 -0.09 -14.05
N LEU A 45 -14.36 -0.31 -15.31
CA LEU A 45 -15.26 -0.05 -16.47
C LEU A 45 -15.84 -1.29 -17.14
N TYR A 46 -15.19 -2.45 -17.05
CA TYR A 46 -15.65 -3.68 -17.70
C TYR A 46 -16.64 -4.49 -16.84
N ARG A 47 -17.45 -3.82 -16.02
CA ARG A 47 -18.43 -4.46 -15.11
C ARG A 47 -19.52 -5.28 -15.83
N HIS A 48 -19.74 -5.04 -17.09
CA HIS A 48 -20.63 -5.83 -17.94
C HIS A 48 -20.07 -7.23 -18.27
N ARG A 49 -18.81 -7.51 -17.87
CA ARG A 49 -18.17 -8.82 -18.01
C ARG A 49 -17.81 -9.39 -16.63
N PRO A 50 -18.77 -9.91 -15.89
CA PRO A 50 -18.57 -10.34 -14.51
C PRO A 50 -17.53 -11.46 -14.37
N GLU A 51 -17.41 -12.36 -15.32
CA GLU A 51 -16.40 -13.43 -15.29
C GLU A 51 -14.97 -12.87 -15.33
N LEU A 52 -14.70 -11.85 -16.15
CA LEU A 52 -13.42 -11.20 -16.23
C LEU A 52 -13.09 -10.51 -14.90
N ILE A 53 -14.02 -9.75 -14.36
CA ILE A 53 -13.85 -9.03 -13.09
C ILE A 53 -13.60 -10.01 -11.95
N ASN A 54 -14.37 -11.11 -11.87
CA ASN A 54 -14.19 -12.12 -10.81
C ASN A 54 -12.82 -12.80 -10.91
N ARG A 55 -12.32 -13.08 -12.10
CA ARG A 55 -10.98 -13.63 -12.29
C ARG A 55 -9.89 -12.64 -11.86
N MET A 56 -10.03 -11.37 -12.21
CA MET A 56 -9.07 -10.34 -11.81
C MET A 56 -9.07 -10.13 -10.30
N LYS A 57 -10.24 -10.12 -9.66
CA LYS A 57 -10.36 -10.07 -8.20
C LYS A 57 -9.71 -11.29 -7.55
N ALA A 58 -9.94 -12.49 -8.06
CA ALA A 58 -9.32 -13.71 -7.54
C ALA A 58 -7.78 -13.68 -7.65
N ILE A 59 -7.23 -13.11 -8.71
CA ILE A 59 -5.78 -12.92 -8.86
C ILE A 59 -5.25 -11.93 -7.82
N ALA A 60 -5.95 -10.82 -7.61
CA ALA A 60 -5.59 -9.81 -6.61
C ALA A 60 -5.64 -10.39 -5.19
N ASP A 61 -6.68 -11.17 -4.87
CA ASP A 61 -6.83 -11.84 -3.58
C ASP A 61 -5.72 -12.88 -3.35
N TYR A 62 -5.42 -13.68 -4.36
CA TYR A 62 -4.31 -14.64 -4.29
C TYR A 62 -2.97 -13.94 -4.04
N TYR A 63 -2.72 -12.85 -4.76
CA TYR A 63 -1.52 -12.03 -4.59
C TYR A 63 -1.42 -11.47 -3.17
N SER A 64 -2.51 -10.88 -2.68
CA SER A 64 -2.57 -10.27 -1.35
C SER A 64 -2.33 -11.31 -0.25
N ASN A 65 -2.99 -12.46 -0.34
CA ASN A 65 -2.83 -13.55 0.61
C ASN A 65 -1.40 -14.12 0.63
N LYS A 66 -0.76 -14.21 -0.54
CA LYS A 66 0.64 -14.65 -0.65
C LYS A 66 1.62 -13.69 0.04
N HIS A 67 1.29 -12.40 0.08
CA HIS A 67 2.12 -11.36 0.69
C HIS A 67 1.75 -11.07 2.15
N ALA A 68 0.67 -11.69 2.64
CA ALA A 68 0.27 -11.56 4.03
C ALA A 68 1.34 -12.13 4.97
N SER A 69 1.67 -11.39 6.01
CA SER A 69 2.65 -11.81 7.01
C SER A 69 2.32 -11.22 8.38
N ALA A 70 2.72 -11.93 9.41
CA ALA A 70 2.72 -11.42 10.77
C ALA A 70 4.00 -10.66 11.12
N VAL A 71 4.94 -10.55 10.17
CA VAL A 71 6.22 -9.87 10.33
C VAL A 71 6.34 -8.76 9.30
N GLY A 72 6.48 -7.54 9.77
CA GLY A 72 6.83 -6.39 8.94
C GLY A 72 8.32 -6.42 8.56
N SER A 73 8.71 -5.56 7.62
CA SER A 73 10.10 -5.42 7.21
C SER A 73 10.48 -3.96 7.04
N ILE A 74 11.72 -3.67 7.40
CA ILE A 74 12.38 -2.39 7.12
C ILE A 74 13.61 -2.74 6.29
N GLY A 75 13.73 -2.14 5.12
CA GLY A 75 14.84 -2.36 4.21
C GLY A 75 16.14 -1.73 4.67
N ASP A 76 17.17 -1.84 3.83
CA ASP A 76 18.48 -1.29 4.09
C ASP A 76 18.51 0.22 3.85
N HIS A 77 19.38 0.92 4.61
CA HIS A 77 19.58 2.38 4.48
C HIS A 77 18.29 3.21 4.65
N VAL A 78 17.35 2.74 5.43
CA VAL A 78 16.12 3.47 5.77
C VAL A 78 16.40 4.47 6.88
N MET A 79 15.91 5.69 6.71
CA MET A 79 15.98 6.74 7.72
C MET A 79 14.59 7.05 8.26
N ILE A 80 14.38 6.88 9.56
CA ILE A 80 13.10 7.19 10.23
C ILE A 80 13.39 8.17 11.37
N LEU A 81 12.88 9.40 11.24
CA LEU A 81 13.11 10.47 12.20
C LEU A 81 11.80 11.12 12.63
N ASN A 82 11.66 11.39 13.92
CA ASN A 82 10.54 12.15 14.49
C ASN A 82 9.15 11.66 14.01
N THR A 83 8.99 10.34 13.87
CA THR A 83 7.76 9.71 13.41
C THR A 83 6.95 9.24 14.60
N GLY A 84 5.65 9.49 14.59
CA GLY A 84 4.74 9.12 15.68
C GLY A 84 4.56 7.62 15.79
N SER A 85 3.90 7.00 14.84
CA SER A 85 3.68 5.54 14.84
C SER A 85 3.73 4.92 13.45
N ILE A 86 4.27 3.71 13.39
CA ILE A 86 4.27 2.87 12.19
C ILE A 86 3.74 1.49 12.59
N LYS A 87 2.63 1.06 12.00
CA LYS A 87 1.99 -0.20 12.31
C LYS A 87 1.59 -0.95 11.04
N ASN A 88 1.96 -2.24 10.96
CA ASN A 88 1.63 -3.08 9.80
C ASN A 88 2.14 -2.50 8.46
N VAL A 89 3.38 -2.04 8.41
CA VAL A 89 3.98 -1.43 7.22
C VAL A 89 5.22 -2.19 6.79
N ARG A 90 5.35 -2.41 5.49
CA ARG A 90 6.59 -2.88 4.85
C ARG A 90 7.28 -1.67 4.23
N ILE A 91 8.53 -1.46 4.59
CA ILE A 91 9.33 -0.32 4.12
C ILE A 91 10.49 -0.88 3.28
N GLY A 92 10.56 -0.45 2.03
CA GLY A 92 11.65 -0.79 1.11
C GLY A 92 12.94 -0.03 1.41
N ASP A 93 13.99 -0.37 0.66
CA ASP A 93 15.32 0.19 0.86
C ASP A 93 15.40 1.69 0.55
N TYR A 94 16.34 2.39 1.19
CA TYR A 94 16.63 3.82 0.94
C TYR A 94 15.42 4.76 1.14
N CYS A 95 14.46 4.37 1.96
CA CYS A 95 13.30 5.20 2.29
C CYS A 95 13.66 6.24 3.36
N HIS A 96 13.17 7.47 3.18
CA HIS A 96 13.29 8.54 4.17
C HIS A 96 11.90 8.90 4.71
N ILE A 97 11.71 8.71 6.01
CA ILE A 97 10.47 9.04 6.73
C ILE A 97 10.83 10.05 7.81
N CYS A 98 10.30 11.28 7.70
CA CYS A 98 10.67 12.34 8.63
C CYS A 98 9.46 13.15 9.08
N GLY A 99 9.18 13.16 10.38
CA GLY A 99 8.09 13.95 10.95
C GLY A 99 6.68 13.44 10.65
N THR A 100 6.55 12.24 10.16
CA THR A 100 5.27 11.58 9.82
C THR A 100 4.47 11.29 11.09
N CYS A 101 3.18 11.59 11.09
CA CYS A 101 2.32 11.33 12.26
C CYS A 101 1.98 9.85 12.40
N ARG A 102 1.46 9.23 11.34
CA ARG A 102 1.03 7.83 11.39
C ARG A 102 1.06 7.15 10.03
N LEU A 103 1.59 5.94 10.01
CA LEU A 103 1.49 5.02 8.88
C LEU A 103 0.87 3.71 9.36
N THR A 104 -0.21 3.28 8.75
CA THR A 104 -0.93 2.07 9.13
C THR A 104 -1.30 1.23 7.92
N ASN A 105 -1.04 -0.08 7.99
CA ASN A 105 -1.42 -1.07 7.00
C ASN A 105 -1.02 -0.69 5.58
N GLY A 106 0.28 -0.67 5.31
CA GLY A 106 0.76 -0.20 4.01
C GLY A 106 2.08 -0.79 3.54
N SER A 107 2.38 -0.47 2.28
CA SER A 107 3.65 -0.79 1.64
C SER A 107 4.30 0.48 1.09
N VAL A 108 5.59 0.63 1.37
CA VAL A 108 6.44 1.68 0.80
C VAL A 108 7.46 1.00 -0.10
N ASN A 109 7.25 1.08 -1.42
CA ASN A 109 8.06 0.40 -2.42
C ASN A 109 9.29 1.22 -2.81
N SER A 110 10.11 1.58 -1.85
CA SER A 110 11.35 2.34 -2.03
C SER A 110 12.50 1.45 -2.49
N ASN A 111 13.41 2.02 -3.27
CA ASN A 111 14.65 1.35 -3.70
C ASN A 111 15.75 2.37 -3.99
N VAL A 112 16.98 1.88 -4.22
CA VAL A 112 18.17 2.72 -4.42
C VAL A 112 18.07 3.67 -5.62
N THR A 113 17.39 3.26 -6.69
CA THR A 113 17.26 4.07 -7.91
C THR A 113 16.10 5.07 -7.86
N ALA A 114 15.13 4.80 -7.00
CA ALA A 114 13.92 5.61 -6.86
C ALA A 114 13.47 5.59 -5.39
N PRO A 115 14.20 6.30 -4.51
CA PRO A 115 13.87 6.37 -3.09
C PRO A 115 12.53 7.07 -2.87
N VAL A 116 11.87 6.70 -1.77
CA VAL A 116 10.62 7.34 -1.33
C VAL A 116 10.91 8.27 -0.17
N HIS A 117 10.29 9.45 -0.20
CA HIS A 117 10.33 10.43 0.88
C HIS A 117 8.93 10.64 1.44
N ILE A 118 8.78 10.52 2.76
CA ILE A 118 7.52 10.78 3.47
C ILE A 118 7.79 11.86 4.52
N GLY A 119 7.11 12.99 4.38
CA GLY A 119 7.39 14.21 5.13
C GLY A 119 6.52 14.40 6.38
N HIS A 120 6.45 15.65 6.79
CA HIS A 120 5.86 16.02 8.07
C HIS A 120 4.33 16.00 8.05
N GLY A 121 3.76 15.53 9.17
CA GLY A 121 2.31 15.55 9.37
C GLY A 121 1.53 14.51 8.57
N VAL A 122 2.19 13.71 7.75
CA VAL A 122 1.54 12.71 6.91
C VAL A 122 0.83 11.65 7.76
N ILE A 123 -0.40 11.34 7.38
CA ILE A 123 -1.20 10.25 7.92
C ILE A 123 -1.65 9.39 6.75
N CYS A 124 -1.22 8.14 6.73
CA CYS A 124 -1.64 7.16 5.73
C CYS A 124 -2.21 5.91 6.40
N ASP A 125 -3.37 5.49 5.93
CA ASP A 125 -4.01 4.25 6.31
C ASP A 125 -4.40 3.48 5.04
N ASP A 126 -4.19 2.15 5.02
CA ASP A 126 -4.51 1.28 3.88
C ASP A 126 -3.89 1.78 2.56
N PHE A 127 -2.58 1.85 2.50
CA PHE A 127 -1.87 2.55 1.43
C PHE A 127 -0.80 1.71 0.73
N ILE A 128 -0.50 2.12 -0.50
CA ILE A 128 0.68 1.66 -1.25
C ILE A 128 1.34 2.89 -1.85
N ILE A 129 2.60 3.12 -1.49
CA ILE A 129 3.43 4.19 -2.04
C ILE A 129 4.44 3.56 -3.00
N SER A 130 4.37 3.98 -4.25
CA SER A 130 5.28 3.51 -5.31
C SER A 130 6.66 4.15 -5.20
N SER A 131 7.66 3.50 -5.79
CA SER A 131 9.03 4.01 -5.83
C SER A 131 9.13 5.40 -6.45
N GLY A 132 10.02 6.23 -5.90
CA GLY A 132 10.26 7.60 -6.34
C GLY A 132 9.16 8.59 -5.97
N SER A 133 8.25 8.23 -5.07
CA SER A 133 7.20 9.13 -4.57
C SER A 133 7.73 10.05 -3.48
N GLU A 134 7.22 11.27 -3.49
CA GLU A 134 7.37 12.25 -2.41
C GLU A 134 5.97 12.57 -1.86
N VAL A 135 5.79 12.45 -0.55
CA VAL A 135 4.52 12.59 0.16
C VAL A 135 4.72 13.56 1.31
N ASP A 136 4.17 14.77 1.17
CA ASP A 136 4.24 15.85 2.16
C ASP A 136 2.84 16.37 2.52
#